data_c766b8926198c02ce7d0075696c32cf3
#
_entry.id   c766b8926198c02ce7d0075696c32cf3
#
_cell.length_a   1.000
_cell.length_b   1.000
_cell.length_c   1.000
_cell.angle_alpha   90.00
_cell.angle_beta   90.00
_cell.angle_gamma   90.00
#
_symmetry.space_group_name_H-M   'P 1'
#
loop_
_entity.id
_entity.type
_entity.pdbx_description
1 polymer ?
#
loop_
_entity_poly.entity_id
_entity_poly.type
_entity_poly.pdbx_seq_one_letter_code
_entity_poly.pdbx_strand_id
1 'polypeptide(L)'
;MKKTAFTAAAALAAFAANPALAQDAGDTVMGNDGNAIGTVAEANEQSVLMTVGDYQIALPANAFGESETGPTLNITRDQLVQMHEQQLAAAEAALAAALVEGAAVVTADPQPLGTIDNIDGTNIVIVREDESMVTLPRDMFVVDPNGTLMARITMTDLEAALAAQAG
;
A
#
# COMPACT_ATOMS: atom_id res chain seq x y z
N MET A 1 74.95 11.19 16.37
CA MET A 1 74.03 11.66 15.34
C MET A 1 73.00 10.57 15.10
N LYS A 2 71.86 10.65 15.75
CA LYS A 2 70.78 9.65 15.65
C LYS A 2 69.60 10.28 14.92
N LYS A 3 69.29 9.73 13.74
CA LYS A 3 68.14 10.11 12.92
C LYS A 3 66.97 9.20 13.30
N THR A 4 65.97 9.73 13.96
CA THR A 4 64.72 9.05 14.22
C THR A 4 63.78 9.24 13.03
N ALA A 5 63.42 8.13 12.38
CA ALA A 5 62.42 8.11 11.33
C ALA A 5 61.02 8.03 12.02
N PHE A 6 60.16 8.99 11.70
CA PHE A 6 58.78 8.98 12.10
C PHE A 6 57.97 8.23 11.03
N THR A 7 57.45 7.07 11.39
CA THR A 7 56.56 6.31 10.52
C THR A 7 55.13 6.78 10.81
N ALA A 8 54.52 7.52 9.87
CA ALA A 8 53.13 7.88 9.91
C ALA A 8 52.28 6.66 9.49
N ALA A 9 51.57 6.06 10.42
CA ALA A 9 50.56 5.05 10.12
C ALA A 9 49.30 5.78 9.64
N ALA A 10 48.99 5.70 8.35
CA ALA A 10 47.72 6.11 7.79
C ALA A 10 46.66 5.04 8.15
N ALA A 11 45.78 5.36 9.08
CA ALA A 11 44.59 4.56 9.33
C ALA A 11 43.61 4.80 8.19
N LEU A 12 43.45 3.84 7.28
CA LEU A 12 42.32 3.77 6.38
C LEU A 12 41.09 3.44 7.23
N ALA A 13 40.26 4.46 7.49
CA ALA A 13 38.89 4.26 7.91
C ALA A 13 38.15 3.64 6.72
N ALA A 14 37.88 2.34 6.78
CA ALA A 14 36.93 1.70 5.89
C ALA A 14 35.54 2.24 6.28
N PHE A 15 35.04 3.17 5.50
CA PHE A 15 33.63 3.48 5.51
C PHE A 15 32.90 2.21 5.01
N ALA A 16 32.34 1.45 5.93
CA ALA A 16 31.30 0.50 5.58
C ALA A 16 30.15 1.34 5.04
N ALA A 17 30.02 1.41 3.72
CA ALA A 17 28.82 1.86 3.09
C ALA A 17 27.74 0.84 3.47
N ASN A 18 26.94 1.18 4.47
CA ASN A 18 25.61 0.58 4.55
C ASN A 18 24.96 0.88 3.19
N PRO A 19 24.30 -0.08 2.54
CA PRO A 19 23.34 0.25 1.51
C PRO A 19 22.22 1.04 2.22
N ALA A 20 22.41 2.34 2.36
CA ALA A 20 21.32 3.24 2.68
C ALA A 20 20.26 2.98 1.61
N LEU A 21 19.03 2.81 2.03
CA LEU A 21 17.88 2.79 1.14
C LEU A 21 18.10 3.93 0.13
N ALA A 22 18.21 3.58 -1.15
CA ALA A 22 18.53 4.56 -2.20
C ALA A 22 17.39 5.58 -2.42
N GLN A 23 16.33 5.47 -1.62
CA GLN A 23 15.14 6.32 -1.70
C GLN A 23 14.86 6.93 -0.32
N ASP A 24 15.15 8.22 -0.20
CA ASP A 24 14.76 9.02 0.97
C ASP A 24 13.45 9.75 0.71
N ALA A 25 12.69 10.00 1.78
CA ALA A 25 11.47 10.81 1.67
C ALA A 25 11.80 12.20 1.14
N GLY A 26 11.16 12.60 0.04
CA GLY A 26 11.41 13.83 -0.68
C GLY A 26 12.24 13.69 -1.95
N ASP A 27 12.82 12.51 -2.19
CA ASP A 27 13.58 12.25 -3.42
C ASP A 27 12.67 12.26 -4.66
N THR A 28 13.18 12.83 -5.74
CA THR A 28 12.49 12.80 -7.03
C THR A 28 12.85 11.51 -7.77
N VAL A 29 11.84 10.73 -8.12
CA VAL A 29 11.99 9.51 -8.90
C VAL A 29 11.96 9.83 -10.39
N MET A 30 12.97 9.39 -11.13
CA MET A 30 13.09 9.60 -12.57
C MET A 30 12.60 8.37 -13.35
N GLY A 31 11.96 8.62 -14.48
CA GLY A 31 11.56 7.58 -15.42
C GLY A 31 12.70 7.17 -16.36
N ASN A 32 12.47 6.09 -17.10
CA ASN A 32 13.40 5.64 -18.14
C ASN A 32 13.51 6.62 -19.34
N ASP A 33 12.61 7.58 -19.42
CA ASP A 33 12.60 8.69 -20.39
C ASP A 33 13.37 9.94 -19.89
N GLY A 34 13.96 9.86 -18.69
CA GLY A 34 14.69 10.98 -18.05
C GLY A 34 13.78 12.06 -17.47
N ASN A 35 12.48 11.86 -17.44
CA ASN A 35 11.52 12.79 -16.84
C ASN A 35 11.18 12.38 -15.40
N ALA A 36 10.83 13.36 -14.57
CA ALA A 36 10.37 13.09 -13.22
C ALA A 36 8.99 12.40 -13.24
N ILE A 37 8.91 11.25 -12.59
CA ILE A 37 7.65 10.51 -12.38
C ILE A 37 6.90 11.11 -11.19
N GLY A 38 7.59 11.28 -10.07
CA GLY A 38 7.00 11.76 -8.83
C GLY A 38 8.04 11.91 -7.73
N THR A 39 7.59 12.06 -6.49
CA THR A 39 8.43 12.17 -5.30
C THR A 39 8.15 11.07 -4.31
N VAL A 40 9.20 10.60 -3.63
CA VAL A 40 9.07 9.62 -2.54
C VAL A 40 8.39 10.30 -1.35
N ALA A 41 7.25 9.79 -0.94
CA ALA A 41 6.55 10.23 0.26
C ALA A 41 7.04 9.49 1.51
N GLU A 42 7.24 8.19 1.38
CA GLU A 42 7.75 7.32 2.43
C GLU A 42 8.49 6.13 1.82
N ALA A 43 9.59 5.72 2.42
CA ALA A 43 10.36 4.56 1.99
C ALA A 43 10.66 3.64 3.16
N ASN A 44 10.53 2.33 2.92
CA ASN A 44 10.98 1.29 3.83
C ASN A 44 11.63 0.14 3.05
N GLU A 45 12.20 -0.83 3.75
CA GLU A 45 12.95 -1.94 3.13
C GLU A 45 12.13 -2.79 2.13
N GLN A 46 10.82 -2.75 2.20
CA GLN A 46 9.92 -3.59 1.39
C GLN A 46 9.17 -2.80 0.33
N SER A 47 8.83 -1.55 0.61
CA SER A 47 8.01 -0.73 -0.27
C SER A 47 8.35 0.75 -0.16
N VAL A 48 8.16 1.45 -1.24
CA VAL A 48 8.30 2.89 -1.36
C VAL A 48 6.95 3.46 -1.77
N LEU A 49 6.41 4.34 -0.94
CA LEU A 49 5.23 5.12 -1.26
C LEU A 49 5.67 6.38 -1.98
N MET A 50 5.19 6.58 -3.19
CA MET A 50 5.50 7.77 -3.96
C MET A 50 4.25 8.55 -4.35
N THR A 51 4.38 9.87 -4.44
CA THR A 51 3.34 10.76 -4.93
C THR A 51 3.58 11.05 -6.41
N VAL A 52 2.59 10.72 -7.24
CA VAL A 52 2.62 10.90 -8.70
C VAL A 52 1.39 11.72 -9.11
N GLY A 53 1.54 13.02 -9.20
CA GLY A 53 0.39 13.92 -9.38
C GLY A 53 -0.55 13.86 -8.18
N ASP A 54 -1.79 13.44 -8.40
CA ASP A 54 -2.81 13.31 -7.36
C ASP A 54 -2.88 11.91 -6.74
N TYR A 55 -2.04 10.97 -7.22
CA TYR A 55 -2.03 9.57 -6.76
C TYR A 55 -0.91 9.31 -5.76
N GLN A 56 -1.19 8.46 -4.79
CA GLN A 56 -0.18 7.82 -3.94
C GLN A 56 -0.05 6.37 -4.36
N ILE A 57 1.12 5.99 -4.85
CA ILE A 57 1.37 4.67 -5.41
C ILE A 57 2.47 4.01 -4.59
N ALA A 58 2.16 2.86 -4.01
CA ALA A 58 3.13 2.02 -3.33
C ALA A 58 3.75 1.04 -4.33
N LEU A 59 5.07 1.04 -4.41
CA LEU A 59 5.83 0.12 -5.25
C LEU A 59 6.83 -0.65 -4.38
N PRO A 60 7.16 -1.88 -4.74
CA PRO A 60 8.18 -2.62 -4.01
C PRO A 60 9.56 -1.94 -4.19
N ALA A 61 10.35 -1.90 -3.11
CA ALA A 61 11.65 -1.22 -3.11
C ALA A 61 12.61 -1.74 -4.21
N ASN A 62 12.50 -3.01 -4.58
CA ASN A 62 13.31 -3.63 -5.63
C ASN A 62 12.90 -3.22 -7.06
N ALA A 63 11.82 -2.47 -7.25
CA ALA A 63 11.44 -1.91 -8.55
C ALA A 63 12.26 -0.67 -8.92
N PHE A 64 12.93 -0.07 -7.94
CA PHE A 64 13.73 1.13 -8.12
C PHE A 64 15.18 0.77 -8.47
N GLY A 65 15.72 1.50 -9.43
CA GLY A 65 17.15 1.54 -9.74
C GLY A 65 17.79 2.78 -9.13
N GLU A 66 19.10 2.76 -9.05
CA GLU A 66 19.91 3.90 -8.62
C GLU A 66 20.55 4.59 -9.83
N SER A 67 20.57 5.92 -9.81
CA SER A 67 21.35 6.73 -10.75
C SER A 67 22.07 7.86 -10.02
N GLU A 68 22.98 8.52 -10.72
CA GLU A 68 23.70 9.69 -10.18
C GLU A 68 22.77 10.85 -9.78
N THR A 69 21.53 10.83 -10.25
CA THR A 69 20.52 11.87 -10.02
C THR A 69 19.42 11.45 -9.03
N GLY A 70 19.52 10.25 -8.44
CA GLY A 70 18.55 9.72 -7.49
C GLY A 70 17.87 8.42 -7.94
N PRO A 71 16.80 8.00 -7.27
CA PRO A 71 16.08 6.78 -7.59
C PRO A 71 15.42 6.85 -8.98
N THR A 72 15.44 5.73 -9.69
CA THR A 72 14.87 5.62 -11.04
C THR A 72 13.89 4.46 -11.13
N LEU A 73 12.91 4.59 -12.02
CA LEU A 73 12.02 3.51 -12.43
C LEU A 73 12.20 3.22 -13.93
N ASN A 74 12.14 1.94 -14.30
CA ASN A 74 12.25 1.52 -15.70
C ASN A 74 10.92 1.66 -16.49
N ILE A 75 10.11 2.64 -16.10
CA ILE A 75 8.84 2.98 -16.73
C ILE A 75 8.71 4.51 -16.79
N THR A 76 7.79 5.01 -17.60
CA THR A 76 7.45 6.44 -17.62
C THR A 76 6.33 6.76 -16.63
N ARG A 77 6.16 8.05 -16.33
CA ARG A 77 5.04 8.53 -15.49
C ARG A 77 3.68 8.08 -16.05
N ASP A 78 3.46 8.24 -17.35
CA ASP A 78 2.19 7.89 -17.97
C ASP A 78 1.90 6.39 -17.90
N GLN A 79 2.93 5.55 -18.07
CA GLN A 79 2.80 4.11 -17.91
C GLN A 79 2.45 3.73 -16.46
N LEU A 80 3.08 4.37 -15.47
CA LEU A 80 2.80 4.10 -14.07
C LEU A 80 1.37 4.49 -13.70
N VAL A 81 0.92 5.68 -14.10
CA VAL A 81 -0.46 6.15 -13.88
C VAL A 81 -1.45 5.21 -14.54
N GLN A 82 -1.23 4.85 -15.80
CA GLN A 82 -2.10 3.93 -16.53
C GLN A 82 -2.20 2.55 -15.87
N MET A 83 -1.08 2.00 -15.39
CA MET A 83 -1.08 0.74 -14.64
C MET A 83 -1.88 0.87 -13.35
N HIS A 84 -1.72 1.97 -12.62
CA HIS A 84 -2.44 2.22 -11.39
C HIS A 84 -3.96 2.34 -11.62
N GLU A 85 -4.36 3.10 -12.64
CA GLU A 85 -5.78 3.23 -13.04
C GLU A 85 -6.38 1.88 -13.45
N GLN A 86 -5.63 1.05 -14.18
CA GLN A 86 -6.06 -0.30 -14.53
C GLN A 86 -6.23 -1.20 -13.31
N GLN A 87 -5.35 -1.09 -12.31
CA GLN A 87 -5.48 -1.82 -11.04
C GLN A 87 -6.71 -1.37 -10.25
N LEU A 88 -6.97 -0.07 -10.19
CA LEU A 88 -8.17 0.47 -9.55
C LEU A 88 -9.44 -0.03 -10.24
N ALA A 89 -9.51 0.07 -11.57
CA ALA A 89 -10.65 -0.40 -12.33
C ALA A 89 -10.86 -1.92 -12.19
N ALA A 90 -9.78 -2.70 -12.16
CA ALA A 90 -9.87 -4.14 -11.92
C ALA A 90 -10.36 -4.46 -10.50
N ALA A 91 -9.89 -3.72 -9.48
CA ALA A 91 -10.34 -3.88 -8.11
C ALA A 91 -11.82 -3.51 -7.94
N GLU A 92 -12.26 -2.42 -8.57
CA GLU A 92 -13.69 -2.03 -8.59
C GLU A 92 -14.57 -3.07 -9.28
N ALA A 93 -14.11 -3.62 -10.42
CA ALA A 93 -14.83 -4.67 -11.14
C ALA A 93 -14.91 -5.96 -10.32
N ALA A 94 -13.82 -6.36 -9.66
CA ALA A 94 -13.79 -7.51 -8.77
C ALA A 94 -14.73 -7.31 -7.56
N LEU A 95 -14.71 -6.12 -6.97
CA LEU A 95 -15.60 -5.77 -5.88
C LEU A 95 -17.06 -5.81 -6.32
N ALA A 96 -17.40 -5.25 -7.48
CA ALA A 96 -18.74 -5.27 -8.02
C ALA A 96 -19.24 -6.70 -8.30
N ALA A 97 -18.35 -7.58 -8.76
CA ALA A 97 -18.67 -8.98 -9.01
C ALA A 97 -18.83 -9.80 -7.72
N ALA A 98 -18.11 -9.45 -6.65
CA ALA A 98 -18.19 -10.12 -5.36
C ALA A 98 -19.35 -9.60 -4.49
N LEU A 99 -19.77 -8.35 -4.67
CA LEU A 99 -20.90 -7.75 -3.97
C LEU A 99 -22.22 -8.23 -4.59
N VAL A 100 -22.64 -9.41 -4.18
CA VAL A 100 -23.93 -10.01 -4.56
C VAL A 100 -24.67 -10.45 -3.31
N GLU A 101 -26.00 -10.46 -3.36
CA GLU A 101 -26.83 -10.98 -2.27
C GLU A 101 -26.48 -12.46 -1.99
N GLY A 102 -26.34 -12.82 -0.73
CA GLY A 102 -25.90 -14.14 -0.29
C GLY A 102 -24.38 -14.35 -0.27
N ALA A 103 -23.58 -13.39 -0.69
CA ALA A 103 -22.12 -13.50 -0.59
C ALA A 103 -21.65 -13.45 0.86
N ALA A 104 -20.72 -14.34 1.21
CA ALA A 104 -20.09 -14.34 2.52
C ALA A 104 -19.07 -13.19 2.63
N VAL A 105 -19.07 -12.52 3.77
CA VAL A 105 -18.17 -11.41 4.10
C VAL A 105 -17.32 -11.78 5.30
N VAL A 106 -16.03 -11.48 5.23
CA VAL A 106 -15.12 -11.58 6.37
C VAL A 106 -14.65 -10.19 6.82
N THR A 107 -14.18 -10.10 8.05
CA THR A 107 -13.58 -8.87 8.59
C THR A 107 -12.08 -8.78 8.23
N ALA A 108 -11.43 -7.64 8.52
CA ALA A 108 -10.00 -7.43 8.29
C ALA A 108 -9.11 -8.40 9.08
N ASP A 109 -9.61 -8.97 10.16
CA ASP A 109 -8.96 -9.99 11.01
C ASP A 109 -9.40 -11.43 10.67
N PRO A 110 -9.67 -11.76 9.42
CA PRO A 110 -10.33 -12.91 8.77
C PRO A 110 -11.35 -13.67 9.66
N GLN A 111 -12.25 -12.92 10.29
CA GLN A 111 -13.37 -13.47 11.04
C GLN A 111 -14.64 -13.47 10.17
N PRO A 112 -15.52 -14.46 10.24
CA PRO A 112 -16.77 -14.43 9.51
C PRO A 112 -17.65 -13.29 10.03
N LEU A 113 -17.98 -12.36 9.15
CA LEU A 113 -18.87 -11.24 9.48
C LEU A 113 -20.33 -11.63 9.29
N GLY A 114 -20.64 -12.33 8.23
CA GLY A 114 -22.00 -12.74 7.87
C GLY A 114 -22.17 -12.85 6.36
N THR A 115 -23.40 -12.73 5.89
CA THR A 115 -23.76 -12.77 4.47
C THR A 115 -24.48 -11.50 4.06
N ILE A 116 -24.27 -11.07 2.83
CA ILE A 116 -24.99 -9.93 2.27
C ILE A 116 -26.46 -10.29 2.11
N ASP A 117 -27.33 -9.55 2.76
CA ASP A 117 -28.78 -9.66 2.63
C ASP A 117 -29.32 -8.76 1.52
N ASN A 118 -28.87 -7.49 1.53
CA ASN A 118 -29.35 -6.50 0.58
C ASN A 118 -28.23 -5.50 0.21
N ILE A 119 -28.31 -4.98 -1.00
CA ILE A 119 -27.40 -3.95 -1.52
C ILE A 119 -28.26 -2.73 -1.90
N ASP A 120 -28.21 -1.69 -1.09
CA ASP A 120 -28.94 -0.44 -1.34
C ASP A 120 -27.96 0.67 -1.76
N GLY A 121 -27.70 0.72 -3.05
CA GLY A 121 -26.81 1.72 -3.64
C GLY A 121 -25.37 1.68 -3.09
N THR A 122 -25.08 2.58 -2.16
CA THR A 122 -23.78 2.68 -1.48
C THR A 122 -23.73 1.94 -0.14
N ASN A 123 -24.85 1.42 0.33
CA ASN A 123 -24.95 0.72 1.61
C ASN A 123 -25.15 -0.78 1.40
N ILE A 124 -24.41 -1.56 2.13
CA ILE A 124 -24.48 -3.02 2.11
C ILE A 124 -25.03 -3.49 3.45
N VAL A 125 -26.14 -4.21 3.40
CA VAL A 125 -26.75 -4.82 4.58
C VAL A 125 -26.23 -6.25 4.70
N ILE A 126 -25.65 -6.58 5.84
CA ILE A 126 -25.10 -7.88 6.16
C ILE A 126 -25.91 -8.47 7.31
N VAL A 127 -26.35 -9.71 7.14
CA VAL A 127 -26.92 -10.51 8.22
C VAL A 127 -25.80 -11.38 8.80
N ARG A 128 -25.62 -11.25 10.11
CA ARG A 128 -24.67 -12.04 10.89
C ARG A 128 -25.29 -13.39 11.32
N GLU A 129 -24.48 -14.28 11.86
CA GLU A 129 -24.93 -15.59 12.36
C GLU A 129 -25.93 -15.48 13.53
N ASP A 130 -25.89 -14.39 14.28
CA ASP A 130 -26.79 -14.07 15.38
C ASP A 130 -28.09 -13.37 14.93
N GLU A 131 -28.38 -13.35 13.61
CA GLU A 131 -29.52 -12.70 12.97
C GLU A 131 -29.51 -11.17 13.11
N SER A 132 -28.45 -10.57 13.66
CA SER A 132 -28.28 -9.11 13.69
C SER A 132 -27.91 -8.58 12.30
N MET A 133 -28.44 -7.41 11.97
CA MET A 133 -28.14 -6.73 10.71
C MET A 133 -27.14 -5.61 10.94
N VAL A 134 -26.14 -5.56 10.08
CA VAL A 134 -25.12 -4.52 10.06
C VAL A 134 -25.12 -3.87 8.69
N THR A 135 -25.22 -2.54 8.66
CA THR A 135 -25.10 -1.77 7.42
C THR A 135 -23.73 -1.11 7.35
N LEU A 136 -23.00 -1.43 6.31
CA LEU A 136 -21.68 -0.84 6.05
C LEU A 136 -21.66 -0.17 4.68
N PRO A 137 -20.95 0.96 4.51
CA PRO A 137 -20.82 1.60 3.22
C PRO A 137 -19.91 0.77 2.30
N ARG A 138 -20.19 0.81 1.00
CA ARG A 138 -19.51 0.03 -0.05
C ARG A 138 -18.00 0.23 -0.10
N ASP A 139 -17.52 1.42 0.22
CA ASP A 139 -16.09 1.77 0.24
C ASP A 139 -15.29 1.07 1.36
N MET A 140 -15.99 0.50 2.34
CA MET A 140 -15.38 -0.35 3.36
C MET A 140 -15.08 -1.78 2.89
N PHE A 141 -15.53 -2.17 1.70
CA PHE A 141 -15.31 -3.51 1.18
C PHE A 141 -14.16 -3.56 0.19
N VAL A 142 -13.43 -4.64 0.22
CA VAL A 142 -12.39 -5.00 -0.76
C VAL A 142 -12.49 -6.48 -1.07
N VAL A 143 -11.93 -6.86 -2.20
CA VAL A 143 -11.76 -8.27 -2.55
C VAL A 143 -10.30 -8.63 -2.37
N ASP A 144 -10.01 -9.68 -1.61
CA ASP A 144 -8.64 -10.17 -1.43
C ASP A 144 -8.15 -10.85 -2.73
N PRO A 145 -6.86 -11.16 -2.87
CA PRO A 145 -6.32 -11.85 -4.04
C PRO A 145 -6.92 -13.25 -4.28
N ASN A 146 -7.59 -13.84 -3.29
CA ASN A 146 -8.26 -15.13 -3.39
C ASN A 146 -9.72 -15.00 -3.85
N GLY A 147 -10.22 -13.78 -4.01
CA GLY A 147 -11.59 -13.50 -4.39
C GLY A 147 -12.57 -13.44 -3.21
N THR A 148 -12.08 -13.40 -1.99
CA THR A 148 -12.91 -13.30 -0.78
C THR A 148 -13.31 -11.85 -0.52
N LEU A 149 -14.59 -11.60 -0.28
CA LEU A 149 -15.10 -10.28 0.07
C LEU A 149 -14.76 -9.97 1.54
N MET A 150 -13.99 -8.91 1.75
CA MET A 150 -13.50 -8.50 3.06
C MET A 150 -13.98 -7.08 3.40
N ALA A 151 -14.47 -6.88 4.62
CA ALA A 151 -14.72 -5.56 5.17
C ALA A 151 -13.46 -5.02 5.85
N ARG A 152 -13.12 -3.75 5.58
CA ARG A 152 -11.94 -3.05 6.18
C ARG A 152 -12.16 -2.66 7.64
N ILE A 153 -12.89 -3.45 8.38
CA ILE A 153 -13.16 -3.26 9.80
C ILE A 153 -12.83 -4.55 10.54
N THR A 154 -12.27 -4.45 11.73
CA THR A 154 -12.06 -5.61 12.59
C THR A 154 -13.36 -5.96 13.33
N MET A 155 -13.47 -7.21 13.81
CA MET A 155 -14.63 -7.61 14.61
C MET A 155 -14.76 -6.76 15.88
N THR A 156 -13.65 -6.42 16.51
CA THR A 156 -13.61 -5.59 17.72
C THR A 156 -14.12 -4.16 17.46
N ASP A 157 -13.71 -3.55 16.36
CA ASP A 157 -14.13 -2.20 16.00
C ASP A 157 -15.62 -2.17 15.62
N LEU A 158 -16.10 -3.21 14.95
CA LEU A 158 -17.49 -3.37 14.59
C LEU A 158 -18.37 -3.50 15.84
N GLU A 159 -18.00 -4.34 16.79
CA GLU A 159 -18.73 -4.51 18.06
C GLU A 159 -18.76 -3.22 18.86
N ALA A 160 -17.64 -2.47 18.90
CA ALA A 160 -17.58 -1.17 19.53
C ALA A 160 -18.52 -0.15 18.87
N ALA A 161 -18.57 -0.16 17.52
CA ALA A 161 -19.48 0.73 16.77
C ALA A 161 -20.96 0.38 17.00
N LEU A 162 -21.29 -0.91 17.05
CA LEU A 162 -22.66 -1.37 17.34
C LEU A 162 -23.07 -1.02 18.77
N ALA A 163 -22.19 -1.19 19.74
CA ALA A 163 -22.44 -0.81 21.13
C ALA A 163 -22.68 0.71 21.28
N ALA A 164 -21.97 1.53 20.51
CA ALA A 164 -22.16 2.98 20.49
C ALA A 164 -23.49 3.43 19.86
N GLN A 165 -24.08 2.61 18.99
CA GLN A 165 -25.39 2.90 18.37
C GLN A 165 -26.57 2.40 19.22
N ALA A 166 -26.32 1.47 20.14
CA ALA A 166 -27.38 0.88 20.99
C ALA A 166 -27.63 1.67 22.29
N GLY A 167 -26.85 2.73 22.58
CA GLY A 167 -26.99 3.62 23.75
C GLY A 167 -27.65 4.92 23.36
#